data_911afa267d6ded6e7df971157c5a63bd
#
_entry.id   911afa267d6ded6e7df971157c5a63bd
#
_cell.length_a   1.000
_cell.length_b   1.000
_cell.length_c   1.000
_cell.angle_alpha   90.00
_cell.angle_beta   90.00
_cell.angle_gamma   90.00
#
_symmetry.space_group_name_H-M   'P 1'
#
loop_
_entity.id
_entity.type
_entity.pdbx_description
1 polymer ?
#
loop_
_entity_poly.entity_id
_entity_poly.type
_entity_poly.pdbx_seq_one_letter_code
_entity_poly.pdbx_strand_id
1 'polypeptide(L)'
;GMDAALVRAEAGNPVPSQRARGQVTNGDHDKWETVFLARIPALGWRTYRLHRGEGRPVEAQSPKAWENDFVRVEFGENGLPCRLLDRKNGRELLRAPVSLQVIDETACDTWAHRVFTFDQAVGRFALEGIDCEQRGEVFVSRRARLKYGDSTVLVTMTLYRGLPELHLDVQVHWREAHRLLKLALPTPFAGEGEVASIPGGFYDRRADGKEQPMQGWVCLGGLGAASDALTAYSAQEGEVRLTLLRSPLFAD
;
A
#
# COMPACT_ATOMS: atom_id res chain seq x y z
N GLY A 1 -27.01 17.02 -8.83
CA GLY A 1 -26.24 16.01 -8.09
C GLY A 1 -26.14 16.36 -6.63
N MET A 2 -25.98 15.37 -5.77
CA MET A 2 -25.69 15.62 -4.36
C MET A 2 -24.23 16.07 -4.25
N ASP A 3 -24.00 17.34 -3.95
CA ASP A 3 -22.62 17.86 -3.95
C ASP A 3 -21.81 17.43 -2.75
N ALA A 4 -22.45 17.00 -1.65
CA ALA A 4 -21.84 16.29 -0.53
C ALA A 4 -22.90 15.62 0.36
N ALA A 5 -22.48 14.66 1.16
CA ALA A 5 -23.29 14.11 2.24
C ALA A 5 -22.64 14.45 3.60
N LEU A 6 -23.46 14.94 4.52
CA LEU A 6 -23.10 15.06 5.94
C LEU A 6 -23.47 13.78 6.65
N VAL A 7 -22.55 13.21 7.39
CA VAL A 7 -22.78 11.97 8.15
C VAL A 7 -23.05 12.31 9.61
N ARG A 8 -24.10 11.72 10.17
CA ARG A 8 -24.44 11.82 11.58
C ARG A 8 -24.58 10.44 12.21
N ALA A 9 -24.06 10.30 13.41
CA ALA A 9 -24.32 9.12 14.23
C ALA A 9 -25.78 9.09 14.72
N GLU A 10 -26.22 7.96 15.24
CA GLU A 10 -27.60 7.73 15.70
C GLU A 10 -28.09 8.80 16.69
N ALA A 11 -27.22 9.26 17.61
CA ALA A 11 -27.51 10.35 18.55
C ALA A 11 -27.51 11.76 17.91
N GLY A 12 -27.41 11.86 16.57
CA GLY A 12 -27.40 13.13 15.86
C GLY A 12 -26.04 13.85 15.81
N ASN A 13 -25.00 13.34 16.48
CA ASN A 13 -23.67 13.93 16.48
C ASN A 13 -23.04 13.86 15.08
N PRO A 14 -22.40 14.95 14.60
CA PRO A 14 -21.70 14.94 13.32
C PRO A 14 -20.52 13.96 13.35
N VAL A 15 -20.33 13.25 12.25
CA VAL A 15 -19.20 12.35 12.05
C VAL A 15 -18.31 12.96 10.96
N PRO A 16 -16.99 13.06 11.18
CA PRO A 16 -16.07 13.52 10.14
C PRO A 16 -16.28 12.74 8.85
N SER A 17 -16.52 13.44 7.77
CA SER A 17 -16.79 12.85 6.48
C SER A 17 -16.09 13.64 5.38
N GLN A 18 -15.73 12.96 4.30
CA GLN A 18 -14.99 13.53 3.19
C GLN A 18 -15.58 13.05 1.88
N ARG A 19 -15.72 13.98 0.93
CA ARG A 19 -16.00 13.64 -0.45
C ARG A 19 -14.73 13.09 -1.09
N ALA A 20 -14.83 11.93 -1.68
CA ALA A 20 -13.74 11.27 -2.39
C ALA A 20 -14.14 11.00 -3.84
N ARG A 21 -13.15 10.87 -4.71
CA ARG A 21 -13.41 10.43 -6.08
C ARG A 21 -13.66 8.92 -6.06
N GLY A 22 -14.80 8.49 -6.60
CA GLY A 22 -15.14 7.07 -6.72
C GLY A 22 -14.19 6.34 -7.68
N GLN A 23 -13.99 5.05 -7.42
CA GLN A 23 -13.13 4.20 -8.26
C GLN A 23 -13.82 3.78 -9.56
N VAL A 24 -15.14 3.64 -9.54
CA VAL A 24 -15.94 3.19 -10.68
C VAL A 24 -16.84 4.33 -11.14
N THR A 25 -16.69 4.75 -12.39
CA THR A 25 -17.53 5.79 -12.98
C THR A 25 -18.07 5.30 -14.32
N ASN A 26 -19.32 4.85 -14.32
CA ASN A 26 -20.05 4.54 -15.57
C ASN A 26 -20.82 5.74 -16.15
N GLY A 27 -20.71 6.91 -15.54
CA GLY A 27 -21.39 8.13 -15.98
C GLY A 27 -20.91 9.36 -15.22
N ASP A 28 -21.31 10.56 -15.70
CA ASP A 28 -20.87 11.83 -15.13
C ASP A 28 -21.35 12.11 -13.70
N HIS A 29 -22.33 11.36 -13.21
CA HIS A 29 -22.98 11.60 -11.94
C HIS A 29 -22.40 10.79 -10.77
N ASP A 30 -21.68 9.68 -11.04
CA ASP A 30 -21.22 8.73 -10.03
C ASP A 30 -19.71 8.90 -9.69
N LYS A 31 -19.16 10.08 -9.96
CA LYS A 31 -17.73 10.38 -9.77
C LYS A 31 -17.33 10.53 -8.32
N TRP A 32 -18.28 10.58 -7.40
CA TRP A 32 -18.03 11.00 -6.04
C TRP A 32 -18.67 10.07 -5.02
N GLU A 33 -17.89 9.75 -4.00
CA GLU A 33 -18.27 8.97 -2.85
C GLU A 33 -18.15 9.80 -1.57
N THR A 34 -18.92 9.46 -0.54
CA THR A 34 -18.74 10.01 0.80
C THR A 34 -18.05 8.96 1.66
N VAL A 35 -16.86 9.27 2.13
CA VAL A 35 -16.07 8.42 3.02
C VAL A 35 -16.13 8.98 4.43
N PHE A 36 -16.28 8.11 5.43
CA PHE A 36 -16.25 8.47 6.84
C PHE A 36 -15.69 7.33 7.70
N LEU A 37 -15.17 7.65 8.88
CA LEU A 37 -14.67 6.66 9.83
C LEU A 37 -15.80 6.18 10.73
N ALA A 38 -16.30 4.99 10.44
CA ALA A 38 -17.31 4.34 11.27
C ALA A 38 -16.68 3.70 12.52
N ARG A 39 -17.30 3.86 13.67
CA ARG A 39 -16.98 3.13 14.91
C ARG A 39 -18.07 2.12 15.15
N ILE A 40 -17.79 0.85 14.91
CA ILE A 40 -18.74 -0.25 15.06
C ILE A 40 -18.30 -1.11 16.23
N PRO A 41 -19.19 -1.46 17.18
CA PRO A 41 -18.84 -2.36 18.28
C PRO A 41 -18.55 -3.77 17.77
N ALA A 42 -17.72 -4.52 18.50
CA ALA A 42 -17.45 -5.92 18.18
C ALA A 42 -18.76 -6.73 18.17
N LEU A 43 -18.95 -7.59 17.14
CA LEU A 43 -20.14 -8.41 16.94
C LEU A 43 -21.46 -7.62 16.95
N GLY A 44 -21.41 -6.33 16.62
CA GLY A 44 -22.56 -5.45 16.67
C GLY A 44 -22.72 -4.60 15.40
N TRP A 45 -23.61 -3.66 15.47
CA TRP A 45 -23.92 -2.72 14.41
C TRP A 45 -24.11 -1.31 14.95
N ARG A 46 -24.05 -0.31 14.08
CA ARG A 46 -24.34 1.09 14.38
C ARG A 46 -24.98 1.75 13.16
N THR A 47 -26.00 2.58 13.41
CA THR A 47 -26.68 3.36 12.39
C THR A 47 -26.00 4.70 12.17
N TYR A 48 -25.77 5.05 10.91
CA TYR A 48 -25.36 6.36 10.47
C TYR A 48 -26.39 6.92 9.50
N ARG A 49 -26.68 8.21 9.59
CA ARG A 49 -27.63 8.90 8.72
C ARG A 49 -26.87 9.84 7.79
N LEU A 50 -27.20 9.76 6.50
CA LEU A 50 -26.67 10.64 5.48
C LEU A 50 -27.68 11.76 5.22
N HIS A 51 -27.22 13.00 5.29
CA HIS A 51 -27.99 14.19 4.98
C HIS A 51 -27.37 14.88 3.79
N ARG A 52 -28.20 15.52 2.96
CA ARG A 52 -27.69 16.41 1.90
C ARG A 52 -27.00 17.61 2.56
N GLY A 53 -25.84 17.97 2.06
CA GLY A 53 -25.08 19.11 2.55
C GLY A 53 -24.13 19.62 1.47
N GLU A 54 -23.56 20.79 1.71
CA GLU A 54 -22.49 21.32 0.90
C GLU A 54 -21.17 20.71 1.39
N GLY A 55 -20.49 19.96 0.49
CA GLY A 55 -19.16 19.45 0.77
C GLY A 55 -18.15 20.57 0.80
N ARG A 56 -17.24 20.53 1.74
CA ARG A 56 -16.07 21.38 1.67
C ARG A 56 -15.19 20.92 0.50
N PRO A 57 -14.76 21.86 -0.36
CA PRO A 57 -13.85 21.50 -1.43
C PRO A 57 -12.57 20.92 -0.84
N VAL A 58 -12.09 19.83 -1.42
CA VAL A 58 -10.79 19.25 -1.08
C VAL A 58 -9.74 20.05 -1.83
N GLU A 59 -8.99 20.89 -1.13
CA GLU A 59 -7.84 21.59 -1.74
C GLU A 59 -6.74 20.57 -2.06
N ALA A 60 -6.33 20.55 -3.32
CA ALA A 60 -5.14 19.80 -3.74
C ALA A 60 -3.91 20.49 -3.14
N GLN A 61 -3.30 19.88 -2.15
CA GLN A 61 -2.03 20.30 -1.59
C GLN A 61 -1.04 19.14 -1.70
N SER A 62 0.20 19.46 -2.06
CA SER A 62 1.31 18.51 -2.10
C SER A 62 2.16 18.62 -0.83
N PRO A 63 1.77 17.99 0.28
CA PRO A 63 2.60 17.99 1.46
C PRO A 63 3.77 17.00 1.27
N LYS A 64 4.96 17.41 1.66
CA LYS A 64 6.13 16.52 1.70
C LYS A 64 6.01 15.41 2.75
N ALA A 65 5.12 15.60 3.71
CA ALA A 65 4.89 14.64 4.79
C ALA A 65 3.41 14.64 5.21
N TRP A 66 2.91 13.47 5.60
CA TRP A 66 1.60 13.27 6.20
C TRP A 66 1.75 12.68 7.59
N GLU A 67 0.82 13.01 8.48
CA GLU A 67 0.79 12.40 9.82
C GLU A 67 -0.63 12.30 10.36
N ASN A 68 -0.81 11.30 11.21
CA ASN A 68 -1.97 11.15 12.09
C ASN A 68 -1.48 10.85 13.53
N ASP A 69 -2.36 10.39 14.40
CA ASP A 69 -1.99 10.11 15.80
C ASP A 69 -1.03 8.90 15.95
N PHE A 70 -0.89 8.07 14.93
CA PHE A 70 -0.17 6.80 14.98
C PHE A 70 1.13 6.83 14.18
N VAL A 71 1.08 7.37 12.97
CA VAL A 71 2.22 7.32 12.04
C VAL A 71 2.47 8.68 11.39
N ARG A 72 3.74 8.90 11.03
CA ARG A 72 4.18 9.96 10.13
C ARG A 72 4.90 9.33 8.94
N VAL A 73 4.51 9.75 7.74
CA VAL A 73 5.11 9.31 6.47
C VAL A 73 5.71 10.51 5.74
N GLU A 74 6.93 10.35 5.21
CA GLU A 74 7.57 11.31 4.32
C GLU A 74 7.85 10.64 2.97
N PHE A 75 7.78 11.42 1.88
CA PHE A 75 7.90 10.92 0.51
C PHE A 75 9.23 11.33 -0.11
N GLY A 76 9.87 10.37 -0.79
CA GLY A 76 11.10 10.56 -1.51
C GLY A 76 10.90 11.16 -2.92
N GLU A 77 12.01 11.40 -3.60
CA GLU A 77 12.01 11.91 -4.98
C GLU A 77 11.36 10.92 -5.97
N ASN A 78 11.35 9.63 -5.64
CA ASN A 78 10.64 8.61 -6.41
C ASN A 78 9.12 8.59 -6.17
N GLY A 79 8.58 9.55 -5.40
CA GLY A 79 7.16 9.68 -5.10
C GLY A 79 6.60 8.67 -4.11
N LEU A 80 7.40 7.70 -3.68
CA LEU A 80 7.03 6.66 -2.71
C LEU A 80 7.51 7.02 -1.29
N PRO A 81 7.00 6.35 -0.24
CA PRO A 81 7.44 6.59 1.13
C PRO A 81 8.96 6.39 1.28
N CYS A 82 9.66 7.34 1.84
CA CYS A 82 11.08 7.24 2.17
C CYS A 82 11.33 7.18 3.68
N ARG A 83 10.34 7.57 4.46
CA ARG A 83 10.33 7.50 5.92
C ARG A 83 8.96 7.12 6.41
N LEU A 84 8.90 6.23 7.38
CA LEU A 84 7.68 5.86 8.09
C LEU A 84 8.02 5.74 9.57
N LEU A 85 7.45 6.61 10.39
CA LEU A 85 7.67 6.67 11.83
C LEU A 85 6.42 6.19 12.58
N ASP A 86 6.56 5.18 13.43
CA ASP A 86 5.59 4.86 14.46
C ASP A 86 5.68 5.93 15.57
N ARG A 87 4.69 6.80 15.64
CA ARG A 87 4.67 7.94 16.58
C ARG A 87 4.41 7.52 18.02
N LYS A 88 3.78 6.38 18.25
CA LYS A 88 3.51 5.87 19.61
C LYS A 88 4.78 5.38 20.29
N ASN A 89 5.62 4.68 19.53
CA ASN A 89 6.82 4.05 20.05
C ASN A 89 8.10 4.81 19.67
N GLY A 90 7.99 5.87 18.86
CA GLY A 90 9.14 6.64 18.37
C GLY A 90 10.08 5.82 17.48
N ARG A 91 9.57 4.79 16.80
CA ARG A 91 10.38 3.85 16.01
C ARG A 91 10.32 4.16 14.52
N GLU A 92 11.46 4.29 13.88
CA GLU A 92 11.54 4.30 12.42
C GLU A 92 11.24 2.90 11.88
N LEU A 93 10.34 2.83 10.89
CA LEU A 93 9.93 1.58 10.24
C LEU A 93 10.59 1.40 8.87
N LEU A 94 11.02 2.49 8.23
CA LEU A 94 11.80 2.48 6.99
C LEU A 94 13.17 3.10 7.22
N ARG A 95 14.21 2.50 6.61
CA ARG A 95 15.58 3.03 6.59
C ARG A 95 15.98 3.69 5.27
N ALA A 96 15.20 3.47 4.22
CA ALA A 96 15.42 3.99 2.88
C ALA A 96 14.08 4.05 2.12
N PRO A 97 14.01 4.71 0.95
CA PRO A 97 12.80 4.79 0.17
C PRO A 97 12.27 3.42 -0.26
N VAL A 98 10.96 3.23 -0.14
CA VAL A 98 10.22 2.13 -0.78
C VAL A 98 10.47 2.18 -2.27
N SER A 99 10.58 1.02 -2.92
CA SER A 99 10.84 0.95 -4.36
C SER A 99 10.15 -0.24 -5.02
N LEU A 100 9.81 -0.07 -6.30
CA LEU A 100 9.36 -1.15 -7.17
C LEU A 100 10.58 -1.65 -7.96
N GLN A 101 11.02 -2.86 -7.65
CA GLN A 101 12.21 -3.49 -8.22
C GLN A 101 11.81 -4.48 -9.30
N VAL A 102 12.48 -4.38 -10.46
CA VAL A 102 12.36 -5.35 -11.54
C VAL A 102 13.51 -6.35 -11.41
N ILE A 103 13.17 -7.61 -11.26
CA ILE A 103 14.10 -8.70 -11.02
C ILE A 103 14.24 -9.53 -12.30
N ASP A 104 15.44 -9.98 -12.60
CA ASP A 104 15.68 -10.90 -13.71
C ASP A 104 15.10 -12.28 -13.43
N GLU A 105 14.40 -12.84 -14.40
CA GLU A 105 13.78 -14.16 -14.33
C GLU A 105 14.10 -15.01 -15.56
N THR A 106 15.09 -14.61 -16.37
CA THR A 106 15.46 -15.30 -17.63
C THR A 106 15.96 -16.72 -17.41
N ALA A 107 16.51 -17.03 -16.24
CA ALA A 107 17.01 -18.36 -15.88
C ALA A 107 15.95 -19.28 -15.25
N CYS A 108 14.71 -18.78 -15.09
CA CYS A 108 13.62 -19.49 -14.44
C CYS A 108 12.51 -19.85 -15.42
N ASP A 109 11.98 -21.03 -15.28
CA ASP A 109 10.69 -21.41 -15.84
C ASP A 109 9.52 -21.02 -14.91
N THR A 110 8.30 -21.35 -15.32
CA THR A 110 7.07 -21.12 -14.51
C THR A 110 7.16 -21.76 -13.13
N TRP A 111 7.81 -22.92 -13.00
CA TRP A 111 7.92 -23.69 -11.76
C TRP A 111 9.07 -23.25 -10.87
N ALA A 112 9.99 -22.43 -11.40
CA ALA A 112 11.19 -21.98 -10.69
C ALA A 112 12.00 -23.15 -10.08
N HIS A 113 12.18 -24.24 -10.83
CA HIS A 113 12.89 -25.41 -10.37
C HIS A 113 14.29 -25.07 -9.86
N ARG A 114 14.58 -25.41 -8.59
CA ARG A 114 15.86 -25.17 -7.90
C ARG A 114 16.25 -23.69 -7.75
N VAL A 115 15.32 -22.76 -7.99
CA VAL A 115 15.52 -21.34 -7.73
C VAL A 115 14.77 -20.99 -6.45
N PHE A 116 15.50 -20.53 -5.44
CA PHE A 116 14.96 -20.20 -4.13
C PHE A 116 15.01 -18.71 -3.83
N THR A 117 15.81 -17.94 -4.58
CA THR A 117 15.98 -16.51 -4.39
C THR A 117 15.72 -15.77 -5.70
N PHE A 118 15.09 -14.60 -5.62
CA PHE A 118 14.87 -13.68 -6.73
C PHE A 118 15.45 -12.32 -6.32
N ASP A 119 16.77 -12.16 -6.49
CA ASP A 119 17.55 -11.03 -5.99
C ASP A 119 18.31 -10.24 -7.08
N GLN A 120 18.34 -10.74 -8.32
CA GLN A 120 19.00 -10.11 -9.45
C GLN A 120 18.18 -8.91 -9.97
N ALA A 121 18.26 -7.78 -9.27
CA ALA A 121 17.59 -6.56 -9.70
C ALA A 121 18.23 -6.00 -10.97
N VAL A 122 17.45 -5.89 -12.05
CA VAL A 122 17.87 -5.30 -13.34
C VAL A 122 17.40 -3.87 -13.54
N GLY A 123 16.50 -3.39 -12.67
CA GLY A 123 16.02 -2.02 -12.72
C GLY A 123 15.01 -1.70 -11.63
N ARG A 124 14.55 -0.46 -11.66
CA ARG A 124 13.52 0.07 -10.74
C ARG A 124 12.59 0.97 -11.52
N PHE A 125 11.33 1.01 -11.10
CA PHE A 125 10.39 1.99 -11.61
C PHE A 125 10.78 3.38 -11.15
N ALA A 126 10.76 4.33 -12.08
CA ALA A 126 11.03 5.74 -11.85
C ALA A 126 9.73 6.56 -11.83
N LEU A 127 9.69 7.62 -11.05
CA LEU A 127 8.54 8.52 -11.00
C LEU A 127 8.40 9.29 -12.33
N GLU A 128 7.22 9.21 -12.96
CA GLU A 128 6.83 10.07 -14.06
C GLU A 128 6.07 11.32 -13.57
N GLY A 129 5.25 11.16 -12.54
CA GLY A 129 4.46 12.27 -12.00
C GLY A 129 3.53 11.87 -10.86
N ILE A 130 2.94 12.89 -10.25
CA ILE A 130 1.87 12.74 -9.26
C ILE A 130 0.56 13.15 -9.93
N ASP A 131 -0.35 12.17 -10.10
CA ASP A 131 -1.56 12.37 -10.90
C ASP A 131 -2.73 12.94 -10.10
N CYS A 132 -2.81 12.62 -8.82
CA CYS A 132 -3.93 13.00 -7.99
C CYS A 132 -3.49 13.14 -6.53
N GLU A 133 -3.94 14.19 -5.90
CA GLU A 133 -3.81 14.38 -4.46
C GLU A 133 -5.15 14.81 -3.88
N GLN A 134 -5.50 14.24 -2.73
CA GLN A 134 -6.72 14.58 -1.99
C GLN A 134 -6.37 14.79 -0.52
N ARG A 135 -6.99 15.79 0.09
CA ARG A 135 -6.83 16.06 1.51
C ARG A 135 -8.17 16.43 2.15
N GLY A 136 -8.49 15.80 3.26
CA GLY A 136 -9.71 16.06 4.00
C GLY A 136 -9.66 15.63 5.44
N GLU A 137 -10.83 15.64 6.10
CA GLU A 137 -10.96 15.33 7.52
C GLU A 137 -10.78 13.84 7.83
N VAL A 138 -10.97 12.96 6.84
CA VAL A 138 -10.95 11.50 7.00
C VAL A 138 -9.63 10.90 6.56
N PHE A 139 -9.11 11.35 5.41
CA PHE A 139 -7.85 10.85 4.86
C PHE A 139 -7.11 11.90 4.03
N VAL A 140 -5.85 11.63 3.80
CA VAL A 140 -5.04 12.23 2.74
C VAL A 140 -4.60 11.14 1.78
N SER A 141 -4.58 11.41 0.48
CA SER A 141 -4.10 10.46 -0.52
C SER A 141 -3.34 11.16 -1.65
N ARG A 142 -2.45 10.40 -2.28
CA ARG A 142 -1.78 10.79 -3.54
C ARG A 142 -1.60 9.58 -4.42
N ARG A 143 -1.58 9.79 -5.73
CA ARG A 143 -1.27 8.77 -6.73
C ARG A 143 0.02 9.12 -7.45
N ALA A 144 1.02 8.27 -7.29
CA ALA A 144 2.25 8.32 -8.05
C ALA A 144 2.10 7.43 -9.30
N ARG A 145 2.48 7.96 -10.46
CA ARG A 145 2.66 7.20 -11.68
C ARG A 145 4.15 6.95 -11.88
N LEU A 146 4.48 5.66 -12.00
CA LEU A 146 5.86 5.21 -12.17
C LEU A 146 5.99 4.41 -13.46
N LYS A 147 7.18 4.44 -14.07
CA LYS A 147 7.48 3.78 -15.32
C LYS A 147 8.78 2.99 -15.27
N TYR A 148 8.78 1.87 -16.00
CA TYR A 148 9.96 1.08 -16.34
C TYR A 148 9.72 0.43 -17.70
N GLY A 149 10.64 0.64 -18.68
CA GLY A 149 10.43 0.15 -20.04
C GLY A 149 9.09 0.59 -20.63
N ASP A 150 8.29 -0.37 -21.05
CA ASP A 150 6.92 -0.17 -21.54
C ASP A 150 5.85 -0.39 -20.46
N SER A 151 6.27 -0.70 -19.25
CA SER A 151 5.39 -0.96 -18.10
C SER A 151 5.13 0.30 -17.29
N THR A 152 3.91 0.42 -16.76
CA THR A 152 3.49 1.53 -15.91
C THR A 152 2.85 1.00 -14.64
N VAL A 153 3.14 1.64 -13.51
CA VAL A 153 2.51 1.34 -12.22
C VAL A 153 1.91 2.62 -11.63
N LEU A 154 0.66 2.53 -11.19
CA LEU A 154 0.01 3.56 -10.39
C LEU A 154 -0.01 3.10 -8.95
N VAL A 155 0.59 3.88 -8.05
CA VAL A 155 0.56 3.63 -6.61
C VAL A 155 -0.26 4.73 -5.95
N THR A 156 -1.47 4.39 -5.49
CA THR A 156 -2.28 5.30 -4.69
C THR A 156 -1.98 5.03 -3.22
N MET A 157 -1.41 6.01 -2.56
CA MET A 157 -1.09 5.97 -1.13
C MET A 157 -2.16 6.73 -0.37
N THR A 158 -2.70 6.14 0.70
CA THR A 158 -3.75 6.75 1.51
C THR A 158 -3.42 6.58 2.99
N LEU A 159 -3.43 7.69 3.72
CA LEU A 159 -3.31 7.72 5.17
C LEU A 159 -4.63 8.18 5.78
N TYR A 160 -5.32 7.28 6.48
CA TYR A 160 -6.54 7.58 7.21
C TYR A 160 -6.23 8.17 8.59
N ARG A 161 -7.01 9.17 9.02
CA ARG A 161 -6.78 9.86 10.29
C ARG A 161 -6.83 8.93 11.50
N GLY A 162 -7.70 7.92 11.48
CA GLY A 162 -7.98 7.05 12.62
C GLY A 162 -7.34 5.67 12.57
N LEU A 163 -6.45 5.39 11.60
CA LEU A 163 -5.85 4.08 11.39
C LEU A 163 -4.32 4.14 11.50
N PRO A 164 -3.68 3.10 12.08
CA PRO A 164 -2.24 3.07 12.30
C PRO A 164 -1.42 2.62 11.09
N GLU A 165 -2.01 2.45 9.93
CA GLU A 165 -1.37 1.96 8.71
C GLU A 165 -1.42 2.95 7.55
N LEU A 166 -0.44 2.85 6.64
CA LEU A 166 -0.45 3.47 5.33
C LEU A 166 -0.97 2.45 4.31
N HIS A 167 -2.03 2.79 3.62
CA HIS A 167 -2.59 1.96 2.56
C HIS A 167 -1.91 2.24 1.22
N LEU A 168 -1.64 1.17 0.46
CA LEU A 168 -1.07 1.22 -0.88
C LEU A 168 -1.98 0.43 -1.82
N ASP A 169 -2.64 1.11 -2.75
CA ASP A 169 -3.33 0.48 -3.89
C ASP A 169 -2.37 0.52 -5.08
N VAL A 170 -2.02 -0.66 -5.61
CA VAL A 170 -1.01 -0.82 -6.65
C VAL A 170 -1.65 -1.40 -7.91
N GLN A 171 -1.78 -0.58 -8.94
CA GLN A 171 -2.31 -0.97 -10.23
C GLN A 171 -1.16 -1.09 -11.23
N VAL A 172 -0.98 -2.28 -11.79
CA VAL A 172 0.15 -2.60 -12.67
C VAL A 172 -0.33 -2.81 -14.10
N HIS A 173 0.26 -2.07 -15.03
CA HIS A 173 0.20 -2.35 -16.46
C HIS A 173 1.56 -2.91 -16.88
N TRP A 174 1.67 -4.24 -16.97
CA TRP A 174 2.92 -4.95 -17.18
C TRP A 174 3.13 -5.32 -18.65
N ARG A 175 4.33 -5.05 -19.16
CA ARG A 175 4.72 -5.39 -20.54
C ARG A 175 6.13 -5.98 -20.65
N GLU A 176 6.75 -6.34 -19.52
CA GLU A 176 8.06 -6.96 -19.52
C GLU A 176 7.93 -8.49 -19.60
N ALA A 177 8.84 -9.13 -20.36
CA ALA A 177 8.95 -10.58 -20.44
C ALA A 177 10.14 -11.06 -19.59
N HIS A 178 10.00 -12.24 -18.99
CA HIS A 178 11.05 -12.88 -18.17
C HIS A 178 11.53 -11.99 -17.02
N ARG A 179 10.58 -11.34 -16.37
CA ARG A 179 10.82 -10.42 -15.24
C ARG A 179 9.81 -10.67 -14.13
N LEU A 180 10.24 -10.35 -12.92
CA LEU A 180 9.43 -10.40 -11.71
C LEU A 180 9.41 -8.99 -11.10
N LEU A 181 8.28 -8.57 -10.56
CA LEU A 181 8.11 -7.27 -9.91
C LEU A 181 8.00 -7.46 -8.41
N LYS A 182 8.85 -6.76 -7.66
CA LYS A 182 8.80 -6.71 -6.20
C LYS A 182 8.59 -5.29 -5.68
N LEU A 183 7.77 -5.18 -4.62
CA LEU A 183 7.70 -4.00 -3.78
C LEU A 183 8.68 -4.19 -2.61
N ALA A 184 9.76 -3.40 -2.60
CA ALA A 184 10.79 -3.46 -1.59
C ALA A 184 10.53 -2.44 -0.48
N LEU A 185 10.55 -2.93 0.76
CA LEU A 185 10.33 -2.19 2.00
C LEU A 185 11.61 -2.27 2.85
N PRO A 186 12.60 -1.37 2.66
CA PRO A 186 13.80 -1.36 3.47
C PRO A 186 13.48 -0.93 4.90
N THR A 187 13.84 -1.77 5.88
CA THR A 187 13.56 -1.55 7.30
C THR A 187 14.83 -1.55 8.14
N PRO A 188 14.89 -0.85 9.30
CA PRO A 188 16.03 -0.91 10.19
C PRO A 188 16.17 -2.24 10.97
N PHE A 189 15.23 -3.15 10.86
CA PHE A 189 15.17 -4.41 11.63
C PHE A 189 16.02 -5.53 11.00
N ALA A 190 17.31 -5.26 10.80
CA ALA A 190 18.24 -6.26 10.30
C ALA A 190 18.59 -7.30 11.39
N GLY A 191 18.71 -8.58 10.99
CA GLY A 191 19.07 -9.67 11.89
C GLY A 191 17.91 -10.22 12.74
N GLU A 192 16.74 -9.63 12.66
CA GLU A 192 15.53 -10.16 13.29
C GLU A 192 14.89 -11.26 12.42
N GLY A 193 14.20 -12.21 13.07
CA GLY A 193 13.39 -13.21 12.39
C GLY A 193 12.17 -12.58 11.72
N GLU A 194 11.63 -13.27 10.76
CA GLU A 194 10.38 -12.90 10.10
C GLU A 194 9.25 -13.81 10.54
N VAL A 195 8.05 -13.25 10.65
CA VAL A 195 6.82 -13.98 10.94
C VAL A 195 5.85 -13.73 9.81
N ALA A 196 5.31 -14.78 9.21
CA ALA A 196 4.32 -14.66 8.15
C ALA A 196 3.11 -15.53 8.40
N SER A 197 1.95 -15.07 7.96
CA SER A 197 0.72 -15.86 8.00
C SER A 197 0.77 -17.02 7.00
N ILE A 198 0.21 -18.12 7.43
CA ILE A 198 -0.01 -19.33 6.63
C ILE A 198 -1.45 -19.81 6.87
N PRO A 199 -1.99 -20.71 6.04
CA PRO A 199 -3.28 -21.34 6.32
C PRO A 199 -3.31 -21.97 7.72
N GLY A 200 -4.23 -21.47 8.56
CA GLY A 200 -4.42 -21.97 9.93
C GLY A 200 -3.50 -21.39 11.01
N GLY A 201 -2.61 -20.45 10.69
CA GLY A 201 -1.73 -19.87 11.70
C GLY A 201 -0.68 -18.91 11.16
N PHE A 202 0.48 -18.93 11.79
CA PHE A 202 1.66 -18.17 11.35
C PHE A 202 2.92 -19.02 11.55
N TYR A 203 3.98 -18.65 10.87
CA TYR A 203 5.25 -19.35 10.92
C TYR A 203 6.42 -18.38 11.10
N ASP A 204 7.33 -18.74 12.01
CA ASP A 204 8.59 -18.04 12.29
C ASP A 204 9.68 -18.56 11.36
N ARG A 205 10.38 -17.67 10.67
CA ARG A 205 11.43 -18.00 9.71
C ARG A 205 12.65 -17.13 9.90
N ARG A 206 13.74 -17.55 9.29
CA ARG A 206 14.93 -16.72 9.14
C ARG A 206 14.78 -15.85 7.90
N ALA A 207 15.12 -14.58 8.03
CA ALA A 207 15.22 -13.66 6.91
C ALA A 207 16.47 -13.95 6.06
N ASP A 208 16.46 -15.06 5.30
CA ASP A 208 17.60 -15.60 4.54
C ASP A 208 17.55 -15.27 3.04
N GLY A 209 16.59 -14.43 2.63
CA GLY A 209 16.42 -13.96 1.25
C GLY A 209 15.65 -14.90 0.33
N LYS A 210 15.30 -16.09 0.80
CA LYS A 210 14.49 -17.01 0.00
C LYS A 210 13.08 -16.50 -0.20
N GLU A 211 12.53 -16.84 -1.36
CA GLU A 211 11.12 -16.63 -1.63
C GLU A 211 10.27 -17.55 -0.77
N GLN A 212 9.33 -16.98 -0.04
CA GLN A 212 8.48 -17.67 0.92
C GLN A 212 7.00 -17.41 0.64
N PRO A 213 6.13 -18.39 0.86
CA PRO A 213 4.69 -18.16 0.80
C PRO A 213 4.20 -17.42 2.04
N MET A 214 3.17 -16.58 1.84
CA MET A 214 2.38 -15.98 2.91
C MET A 214 0.89 -16.01 2.57
N GLN A 215 0.05 -15.85 3.58
CA GLN A 215 -1.39 -15.69 3.42
C GLN A 215 -1.84 -14.40 4.12
N GLY A 216 -1.69 -13.28 3.41
CA GLY A 216 -2.23 -12.01 3.84
C GLY A 216 -1.27 -11.08 4.58
N TRP A 217 -0.26 -11.57 5.34
CA TRP A 217 0.67 -10.66 6.01
C TRP A 217 2.02 -11.28 6.31
N VAL A 218 3.02 -10.40 6.41
CA VAL A 218 4.37 -10.69 6.91
C VAL A 218 4.85 -9.56 7.82
N CYS A 219 5.61 -9.91 8.85
CA CYS A 219 6.29 -8.96 9.74
C CYS A 219 7.79 -9.26 9.77
N LEU A 220 8.61 -8.22 9.75
CA LEU A 220 10.03 -8.27 10.04
C LEU A 220 10.32 -7.26 11.16
N GLY A 221 10.65 -7.75 12.34
CA GLY A 221 10.80 -6.92 13.53
C GLY A 221 9.55 -6.07 13.81
N GLY A 222 9.68 -4.75 13.68
CA GLY A 222 8.57 -3.82 13.92
C GLY A 222 7.78 -3.41 12.68
N LEU A 223 8.19 -3.83 11.47
CA LEU A 223 7.47 -3.53 10.23
C LEU A 223 6.56 -4.67 9.82
N GLY A 224 5.24 -4.42 9.80
CA GLY A 224 4.24 -5.31 9.22
C GLY A 224 3.80 -4.86 7.84
N ALA A 225 3.61 -5.81 6.92
CA ALA A 225 2.98 -5.60 5.62
C ALA A 225 1.85 -6.62 5.43
N ALA A 226 0.66 -6.13 5.09
CA ALA A 226 -0.51 -6.96 4.83
C ALA A 226 -1.03 -6.71 3.41
N SER A 227 -1.59 -7.75 2.80
CA SER A 227 -2.18 -7.68 1.46
C SER A 227 -3.37 -8.63 1.35
N ASP A 228 -4.36 -8.25 0.58
CA ASP A 228 -5.52 -9.06 0.22
C ASP A 228 -5.28 -9.97 -0.99
N ALA A 229 -4.19 -9.76 -1.74
CA ALA A 229 -3.92 -10.43 -3.00
C ALA A 229 -2.57 -11.16 -3.06
N LEU A 230 -1.55 -10.68 -2.33
CA LEU A 230 -0.20 -11.21 -2.46
C LEU A 230 0.00 -12.47 -1.62
N THR A 231 0.72 -13.44 -2.21
CA THR A 231 0.94 -14.77 -1.62
C THR A 231 2.42 -15.13 -1.47
N ALA A 232 3.33 -14.24 -1.86
CA ALA A 232 4.76 -14.51 -1.81
C ALA A 232 5.57 -13.26 -1.42
N TYR A 233 6.67 -13.49 -0.73
CA TYR A 233 7.62 -12.47 -0.30
C TYR A 233 9.00 -13.05 -0.12
N SER A 234 10.01 -12.21 -0.01
CA SER A 234 11.32 -12.56 0.54
C SER A 234 11.75 -11.50 1.57
N ALA A 235 12.54 -11.91 2.56
CA ALA A 235 13.10 -11.01 3.55
C ALA A 235 14.57 -11.34 3.79
N GLN A 236 15.43 -10.30 3.82
CA GLN A 236 16.84 -10.41 4.20
C GLN A 236 17.41 -9.05 4.56
N GLU A 237 18.45 -9.02 5.39
CA GLU A 237 19.29 -7.83 5.65
C GLU A 237 18.51 -6.53 5.90
N GLY A 238 17.40 -6.62 6.62
CA GLY A 238 16.56 -5.46 6.91
C GLY A 238 15.77 -4.96 5.70
N GLU A 239 15.34 -5.85 4.82
CA GLU A 239 14.41 -5.54 3.73
C GLU A 239 13.37 -6.65 3.60
N VAL A 240 12.09 -6.27 3.49
CA VAL A 240 11.00 -7.15 3.06
C VAL A 240 10.66 -6.80 1.63
N ARG A 241 10.57 -7.80 0.75
CA ARG A 241 10.19 -7.65 -0.65
C ARG A 241 8.94 -8.46 -0.94
N LEU A 242 7.83 -7.78 -1.18
CA LEU A 242 6.57 -8.42 -1.57
C LEU A 242 6.57 -8.70 -3.07
N THR A 243 6.27 -9.92 -3.47
CA THR A 243 6.20 -10.31 -4.89
C THR A 243 4.84 -9.94 -5.45
N LEU A 244 4.82 -8.97 -6.37
CA LEU A 244 3.58 -8.46 -6.97
C LEU A 244 3.12 -9.31 -8.15
N LEU A 245 4.03 -9.67 -9.04
CA LEU A 245 3.75 -10.51 -10.22
C LEU A 245 5.03 -11.13 -10.81
N ARG A 246 4.84 -12.13 -11.64
CA ARG A 246 5.88 -12.80 -12.42
C ARG A 246 5.46 -12.93 -13.89
N SER A 247 6.44 -12.87 -14.81
CA SER A 247 6.27 -13.19 -16.23
C SER A 247 7.38 -14.12 -16.72
N PRO A 248 7.46 -15.35 -16.16
CA PRO A 248 8.52 -16.31 -16.47
C PRO A 248 8.39 -16.89 -17.88
N LEU A 249 9.42 -17.65 -18.29
CA LEU A 249 9.31 -18.57 -19.42
C LEU A 249 8.25 -19.63 -19.10
N PHE A 250 7.44 -19.97 -20.08
CA PHE A 250 6.53 -21.10 -19.96
C PHE A 250 7.33 -22.40 -19.87
N ALA A 251 7.00 -23.25 -18.93
CA ALA A 251 7.57 -24.60 -18.85
C ALA A 251 6.76 -25.53 -19.74
N ASP A 252 7.39 -26.11 -20.76
CA ASP A 252 6.82 -27.17 -21.58
C ASP A 252 6.76 -28.51 -20.81
#